data_45b5991072ae2805f537112948d0668a
#
_entry.id   45b5991072ae2805f537112948d0668a
#
_cell.length_a   1.000
_cell.length_b   1.000
_cell.length_c   1.000
_cell.angle_alpha   90.00
_cell.angle_beta   90.00
_cell.angle_gamma   90.00
#
_symmetry.space_group_name_H-M   'P 1'
#
loop_
_entity.id
_entity.type
_entity.pdbx_description
1 polymer ?
#
loop_
_entity_poly.entity_id
_entity_poly.type
_entity_poly.pdbx_seq_one_letter_code
_entity_poly.pdbx_strand_id
1 'polypeptide(L)' 'MTDNKSRFTLRVDAELLDKLGYIAEYEGRTKNRELEQLIKRRIREFEAEHGEILFS' A
#
# COMPACT_ATOMS: atom_id res chain seq x y z
N MET A 1 15.69 13.36 -12.25
CA MET A 1 14.47 12.62 -12.47
C MET A 1 13.42 12.97 -11.42
N THR A 2 12.22 13.09 -11.85
CA THR A 2 11.14 13.48 -10.95
C THR A 2 10.55 12.25 -10.29
N ASP A 3 10.40 12.34 -9.00
CA ASP A 3 9.76 11.28 -8.24
C ASP A 3 8.26 11.55 -8.22
N ASN A 4 7.50 10.64 -8.80
CA ASN A 4 6.05 10.78 -8.88
C ASN A 4 5.32 10.29 -7.64
N LYS A 5 6.08 9.91 -6.64
CA LYS A 5 5.47 9.39 -5.42
C LYS A 5 4.87 10.51 -4.61
N SER A 6 3.64 10.32 -4.20
CA SER A 6 2.95 11.26 -3.34
C SER A 6 3.25 10.94 -1.88
N ARG A 7 3.22 11.99 -1.07
CA ARG A 7 3.35 11.80 0.37
C ARG A 7 1.97 11.73 0.97
N PHE A 8 1.78 10.77 1.83
CA PHE A 8 0.51 10.57 2.47
C PHE A 8 0.73 10.17 3.92
N THR A 9 0.15 10.93 4.83
CA THR A 9 0.25 10.60 6.24
C THR A 9 -0.85 9.60 6.57
N LEU A 10 -0.45 8.39 6.92
CA LEU A 10 -1.38 7.33 7.23
C LEU A 10 -1.79 7.42 8.69
N ARG A 11 -3.10 7.54 8.92
CA ARG A 11 -3.65 7.60 10.26
C ARG A 11 -4.50 6.38 10.51
N VAL A 12 -3.93 5.42 11.20
CA VAL A 12 -4.60 4.19 11.58
C VAL A 12 -4.23 3.86 13.00
N ASP A 13 -4.93 2.92 13.58
CA ASP A 13 -4.62 2.48 14.93
C ASP A 13 -3.18 1.97 14.99
N ALA A 14 -2.50 2.32 16.09
CA ALA A 14 -1.12 1.90 16.27
C ALA A 14 -1.00 0.39 16.23
N GLU A 15 -1.99 -0.31 16.75
CA GLU A 15 -1.98 -1.77 16.75
C GLU A 15 -1.92 -2.33 15.32
N LEU A 16 -2.65 -1.70 14.41
CA LEU A 16 -2.66 -2.15 13.03
C LEU A 16 -1.30 -1.94 12.38
N LEU A 17 -0.67 -0.80 12.65
CA LEU A 17 0.66 -0.53 12.12
C LEU A 17 1.69 -1.48 12.71
N ASP A 18 1.55 -1.80 14.00
CA ASP A 18 2.48 -2.72 14.64
C ASP A 18 2.37 -4.10 14.02
N LYS A 19 1.17 -4.54 13.76
CA LYS A 19 0.96 -5.84 13.13
C LYS A 19 1.49 -5.85 11.70
N LEU A 20 1.29 -4.76 11.00
CA LEU A 20 1.83 -4.64 9.65
C LEU A 20 3.35 -4.71 9.68
N GLY A 21 3.96 -4.04 10.65
CA GLY A 21 5.41 -4.08 10.80
C GLY A 21 5.91 -5.49 11.08
N TYR A 22 5.16 -6.23 11.88
CA TYR A 22 5.51 -7.61 12.18
C TYR A 22 5.49 -8.46 10.90
N ILE A 23 4.43 -8.30 10.11
CA ILE A 23 4.31 -9.05 8.86
C ILE A 23 5.43 -8.69 7.90
N ALA A 24 5.71 -7.39 7.78
CA ALA A 24 6.74 -6.93 6.88
C ALA A 24 8.10 -7.50 7.27
N GLU A 25 8.40 -7.49 8.55
CA GLU A 25 9.66 -8.02 9.04
C GLU A 25 9.76 -9.52 8.79
N TYR A 26 8.65 -10.21 9.01
CA TYR A 26 8.60 -11.65 8.75
C TYR A 26 8.91 -11.96 7.29
N GLU A 27 8.44 -11.09 6.39
CA GLU A 27 8.62 -11.30 4.96
C GLU A 27 9.88 -10.63 4.41
N GLY A 28 10.67 -10.02 5.29
CA GLY A 28 11.90 -9.36 4.88
C GLY A 28 11.67 -8.07 4.13
N ARG A 29 10.61 -7.35 4.48
CA ARG A 29 10.27 -6.08 3.83
C ARG A 29 10.15 -4.97 4.86
N THR A 30 10.20 -3.73 4.37
CA THR A 30 9.88 -2.60 5.22
C THR A 30 8.37 -2.39 5.25
N LYS A 31 7.90 -1.63 6.23
CA LYS A 31 6.48 -1.30 6.31
C LYS A 31 6.03 -0.55 5.06
N ASN A 32 6.85 0.36 4.58
CA ASN A 32 6.53 1.10 3.36
C ASN A 32 6.33 0.18 2.17
N ARG A 33 7.24 -0.79 2.05
CA ARG A 33 7.16 -1.73 0.94
C ARG A 33 5.92 -2.59 1.04
N GLU A 34 5.60 -3.00 2.26
CA GLU A 34 4.41 -3.81 2.48
C GLU A 34 3.15 -3.02 2.14
N LEU A 35 3.08 -1.76 2.56
CA LEU A 35 1.95 -0.91 2.23
C LEU A 35 1.81 -0.72 0.73
N GLU A 36 2.91 -0.49 0.05
CA GLU A 36 2.89 -0.32 -1.39
C GLU A 36 2.32 -1.54 -2.08
N GLN A 37 2.72 -2.72 -1.64
CA GLN A 37 2.22 -3.96 -2.21
C GLN A 37 0.72 -4.12 -1.96
N LEU A 38 0.27 -3.79 -0.76
CA LEU A 38 -1.14 -3.88 -0.42
C LEU A 38 -1.99 -2.94 -1.29
N ILE A 39 -1.49 -1.72 -1.48
CA ILE A 39 -2.20 -0.75 -2.31
C ILE A 39 -2.30 -1.26 -3.75
N LYS A 40 -1.21 -1.75 -4.28
CA LYS A 40 -1.21 -2.27 -5.65
C LYS A 40 -2.15 -3.46 -5.79
N ARG A 41 -2.16 -4.33 -4.81
CA ARG A 41 -3.04 -5.49 -4.85
C ARG A 41 -4.50 -5.05 -4.84
N ARG A 42 -4.85 -4.10 -3.97
CA ARG A 42 -6.23 -3.66 -3.87
C ARG A 42 -6.70 -3.00 -5.15
N ILE A 43 -5.84 -2.19 -5.74
CA ILE A 43 -6.18 -1.55 -7.00
C ILE A 43 -6.39 -2.58 -8.10
N ARG A 44 -5.52 -3.57 -8.15
CA ARG A 44 -5.61 -4.62 -9.16
C ARG A 44 -6.92 -5.40 -9.02
N GLU A 45 -7.29 -5.70 -7.77
CA GLU A 45 -8.54 -6.41 -7.52
C GLU A 45 -9.75 -5.61 -7.96
N PHE A 46 -9.72 -4.32 -7.65
CA PHE A 46 -10.83 -3.45 -8.03
C PHE A 46 -10.95 -3.34 -9.54
N GLU A 47 -9.82 -3.14 -10.21
CA GLU A 47 -9.84 -2.97 -11.66
C GLU A 47 -10.22 -4.24 -12.39
N ALA A 48 -9.88 -5.37 -11.83
CA ALA A 48 -10.30 -6.64 -12.41
C ALA A 48 -11.81 -6.80 -12.38
N GLU A 49 -12.46 -6.21 -11.39
CA GLU A 49 -13.89 -6.33 -11.21
C GLU A 49 -14.67 -5.21 -11.89
N HIS A 50 -14.12 -4.01 -11.86
CA HIS A 50 -14.84 -2.82 -12.33
C HIS A 50 -14.24 -2.16 -13.55
N GLY A 51 -13.10 -2.66 -14.00
CA GLY A 51 -12.42 -2.04 -15.13
C GLY A 51 -11.37 -1.05 -14.68
N GLU A 52 -10.55 -0.64 -15.62
CA GLU A 52 -9.42 0.24 -15.34
C GLU A 52 -9.87 1.60 -14.83
N ILE A 53 -9.20 2.06 -13.78
CA ILE A 53 -9.48 3.38 -13.23
C ILE A 53 -8.79 4.42 -14.10
N LEU A 54 -9.59 5.35 -14.62
CA LEU A 54 -9.07 6.40 -15.48
C LEU A 54 -9.40 7.75 -14.87
N PHE A 55 -8.41 8.61 -14.83
CA PHE A 55 -8.60 9.96 -14.34
C PHE A 55 -8.57 10.92 -15.50
N SER A 56 -9.54 11.84 -15.51
CA SER A 56 -9.58 12.85 -16.56
C SER A 56 -8.90 14.14 -16.13
#